data_029acfadc33df967fc452da6af903a8f
#
_entry.id   029acfadc33df967fc452da6af903a8f
#
_cell.length_a   1.000
_cell.length_b   1.000
_cell.length_c   1.000
_cell.angle_alpha   90.00
_cell.angle_beta   90.00
_cell.angle_gamma   90.00
#
_symmetry.space_group_name_H-M   'P 1'
#
loop_
_entity.id
_entity.type
_entity.pdbx_description
1 polymer ?
#
loop_
_entity_poly.entity_id
_entity_poly.type
_entity_poly.pdbx_seq_one_letter_code
_entity_poly.pdbx_strand_id
1 'polypeptide(L)'
;APTSPTRRTPATSAPAHESASDTEPDTQSDPLKRRITMTTPTLSDLSPEDRGLLETQTIELPSWAFGNSGTRFRVFTTAGVPRDPFEKIDDVARVNAFTGITPRVSLHIPWDRTDDYEALRAHAEERGVTIGTINSNVFQDDDYKLGSLCNPDERIRAKAIAHHLECIDIMRATGSPALKIWLADGTNYPGQDSIRERQDRLADSLARIYAALDSDQQLVLEYKFFEPAFYHTDVPDWGTALAHVSALGERAVVCLDTGHHAPGTNIEFIVVQLLRAGRLGAFDFNSRFYADDDLVVGAADPFQLFRIMHEIVSFGALEATSGVNFMLDQCHNLEQKIPGEILSALNVQEATAKALLVDRAALDAAQRSHDVIGANQVLMDAYSTDVRPLLRELRESQGLDPDPLAAFARSGYLARAEAERVGGAQASWGA
;
A
#
# COMPACT_ATOMS: atom_id res chain seq x y z
N ALA A 1 26.85 -56.46 0.83
CA ALA A 1 26.87 -57.32 2.03
C ALA A 1 28.26 -57.43 2.60
N PRO A 2 28.41 -57.67 3.87
CA PRO A 2 28.10 -56.89 5.06
C PRO A 2 29.30 -56.73 5.99
N THR A 3 29.22 -55.95 7.07
CA THR A 3 29.53 -56.40 8.45
C THR A 3 29.62 -55.22 9.41
N SER A 4 28.70 -55.21 10.38
CA SER A 4 28.98 -54.66 11.71
C SER A 4 29.89 -55.60 12.50
N PRO A 5 30.64 -55.11 13.50
CA PRO A 5 30.25 -55.47 14.85
C PRO A 5 30.52 -54.46 16.00
N THR A 6 29.65 -54.58 16.98
CA THR A 6 29.81 -54.79 18.43
C THR A 6 30.25 -53.68 19.38
N ARG A 7 29.30 -53.49 20.29
CA ARG A 7 29.34 -53.00 21.68
C ARG A 7 30.62 -53.24 22.50
N ARG A 8 30.92 -52.27 23.38
CA ARG A 8 31.34 -52.49 24.78
C ARG A 8 31.09 -51.26 25.65
N THR A 9 30.29 -51.46 26.71
CA THR A 9 30.39 -50.74 27.99
C THR A 9 31.33 -51.45 28.93
N PRO A 10 31.93 -50.79 29.93
CA PRO A 10 31.56 -50.89 31.32
C PRO A 10 31.69 -49.57 32.09
N ALA A 11 30.78 -49.22 32.96
CA ALA A 11 30.63 -49.51 34.38
C ALA A 11 31.48 -48.67 35.35
N THR A 12 30.77 -47.80 36.11
CA THR A 12 30.84 -47.45 37.53
C THR A 12 32.06 -46.81 38.14
N SER A 13 31.88 -45.62 38.71
CA SER A 13 32.07 -45.34 40.16
C SER A 13 31.62 -43.89 40.49
N ALA A 14 30.75 -43.76 41.50
CA ALA A 14 30.46 -42.53 42.19
C ALA A 14 31.47 -42.26 43.31
N PRO A 15 31.68 -41.06 43.74
CA PRO A 15 31.75 -40.76 45.16
C PRO A 15 30.90 -39.59 45.63
N ALA A 16 30.25 -39.84 46.76
CA ALA A 16 30.05 -39.06 47.98
C ALA A 16 29.61 -37.61 47.95
N HIS A 17 28.54 -37.39 48.68
CA HIS A 17 27.93 -36.16 49.17
C HIS A 17 28.91 -35.21 49.86
N GLU A 18 28.82 -33.93 49.49
CA GLU A 18 29.11 -32.81 50.37
C GLU A 18 27.91 -31.86 50.36
N SER A 19 27.45 -31.55 51.55
CA SER A 19 26.35 -30.65 51.87
C SER A 19 26.78 -29.18 51.62
N ALA A 20 26.08 -28.49 50.76
CA ALA A 20 26.18 -27.04 50.65
C ALA A 20 24.80 -26.43 50.97
N SER A 21 24.89 -25.42 51.82
CA SER A 21 23.90 -24.63 52.43
C SER A 21 22.81 -24.05 51.50
N ASP A 22 21.58 -24.10 52.00
CA ASP A 22 20.41 -23.38 51.48
C ASP A 22 20.66 -21.87 51.46
N THR A 23 20.86 -21.32 50.29
CA THR A 23 20.56 -19.95 49.96
C THR A 23 19.35 -19.93 49.05
N GLU A 24 18.22 -19.41 49.51
CA GLU A 24 17.04 -19.16 48.74
C GLU A 24 17.40 -18.38 47.47
N PRO A 25 16.99 -18.82 46.26
CA PRO A 25 17.14 -18.00 45.07
C PRO A 25 16.09 -16.91 45.10
N ASP A 26 16.59 -15.69 44.94
CA ASP A 26 15.88 -14.45 44.62
C ASP A 26 14.72 -14.73 43.65
N THR A 27 13.53 -14.31 44.01
CA THR A 27 12.33 -14.43 43.20
C THR A 27 12.42 -13.53 41.98
N GLN A 28 13.22 -13.94 40.99
CA GLN A 28 13.07 -13.40 39.62
C GLN A 28 11.65 -13.75 39.12
N SER A 29 10.89 -12.72 38.88
CA SER A 29 9.53 -12.80 38.35
C SER A 29 9.51 -13.67 37.08
N ASP A 30 8.87 -14.81 37.15
CA ASP A 30 8.62 -15.74 36.05
C ASP A 30 7.95 -14.99 34.89
N PRO A 31 8.64 -14.77 33.74
CA PRO A 31 8.08 -14.03 32.60
C PRO A 31 6.83 -14.70 32.01
N LEU A 32 6.58 -15.99 32.29
CA LEU A 32 5.40 -16.74 31.86
C LEU A 32 4.14 -16.47 32.70
N LYS A 33 4.24 -15.69 33.78
CA LYS A 33 3.10 -15.36 34.65
C LYS A 33 2.45 -14.01 34.37
N ARG A 34 2.81 -13.28 33.32
CA ARG A 34 2.00 -12.14 32.87
C ARG A 34 0.65 -12.68 32.38
N ARG A 35 -0.33 -12.71 33.28
CA ARG A 35 -1.75 -12.83 32.91
C ARG A 35 -2.03 -11.62 32.02
N ILE A 36 -2.24 -11.89 30.72
CA ILE A 36 -2.80 -10.91 29.78
C ILE A 36 -4.20 -10.58 30.31
N THR A 37 -4.32 -9.54 31.11
CA THR A 37 -5.60 -8.84 31.27
C THR A 37 -5.77 -8.09 29.96
N MET A 38 -6.55 -8.66 29.03
CA MET A 38 -6.98 -7.97 27.81
C MET A 38 -7.87 -6.78 28.25
N THR A 39 -7.25 -5.69 28.66
CA THR A 39 -7.94 -4.43 28.82
C THR A 39 -8.23 -3.89 27.42
N THR A 40 -9.48 -3.56 27.16
CA THR A 40 -9.84 -2.88 25.92
C THR A 40 -9.17 -1.51 25.89
N PRO A 41 -8.29 -1.24 24.91
CA PRO A 41 -7.58 0.04 24.89
C PRO A 41 -8.54 1.19 24.53
N THR A 42 -8.19 2.37 25.06
CA THR A 42 -8.85 3.64 24.80
C THR A 42 -7.85 4.63 24.20
N LEU A 43 -8.28 5.80 23.76
CA LEU A 43 -7.38 6.84 23.26
C LEU A 43 -6.37 7.31 24.32
N SER A 44 -6.69 7.17 25.61
CA SER A 44 -5.78 7.54 26.70
C SER A 44 -4.61 6.55 26.89
N ASP A 45 -4.67 5.37 26.28
CA ASP A 45 -3.58 4.39 26.34
C ASP A 45 -2.50 4.66 25.29
N LEU A 46 -2.78 5.53 24.31
CA LEU A 46 -1.80 6.03 23.36
C LEU A 46 -1.04 7.24 23.94
N SER A 47 0.24 7.35 23.57
CA SER A 47 0.98 8.59 23.81
C SER A 47 0.33 9.76 23.05
N PRO A 48 0.51 11.02 23.44
CA PRO A 48 0.02 12.17 22.66
C PRO A 48 0.55 12.18 21.21
N GLU A 49 1.77 11.71 21.00
CA GLU A 49 2.41 11.60 19.69
C GLU A 49 1.73 10.50 18.83
N ASP A 50 1.60 9.29 19.37
CA ASP A 50 0.93 8.18 18.68
C ASP A 50 -0.53 8.49 18.36
N ARG A 51 -1.22 9.15 19.30
CA ARG A 51 -2.58 9.63 19.07
C ARG A 51 -2.61 10.66 17.93
N GLY A 52 -1.68 11.61 17.90
CA GLY A 52 -1.55 12.60 16.84
C GLY A 52 -1.34 11.94 15.47
N LEU A 53 -0.50 10.89 15.37
CA LEU A 53 -0.30 10.13 14.14
C LEU A 53 -1.60 9.48 13.66
N LEU A 54 -2.40 8.93 14.56
CA LEU A 54 -3.65 8.30 14.23
C LEU A 54 -4.74 9.31 13.82
N GLU A 55 -4.78 10.48 14.49
CA GLU A 55 -5.70 11.58 14.20
C GLU A 55 -5.43 12.24 12.85
N THR A 56 -4.16 12.28 12.42
CA THR A 56 -3.71 12.92 11.17
C THR A 56 -3.43 11.93 10.04
N GLN A 57 -3.66 10.64 10.25
CA GLN A 57 -3.49 9.62 9.21
C GLN A 57 -4.32 9.98 7.98
N THR A 58 -3.68 9.93 6.82
CA THR A 58 -4.37 10.14 5.53
C THR A 58 -4.08 9.00 4.57
N ILE A 59 -5.09 8.63 3.80
CA ILE A 59 -5.04 7.62 2.74
C ILE A 59 -5.63 8.22 1.48
N GLU A 60 -4.92 8.12 0.37
CA GLU A 60 -5.39 8.54 -0.94
C GLU A 60 -6.26 7.43 -1.55
N LEU A 61 -7.33 7.79 -2.24
CA LEU A 61 -8.21 6.85 -2.92
C LEU A 61 -7.99 6.89 -4.43
N PRO A 62 -7.97 5.75 -5.11
CA PRO A 62 -7.86 5.68 -6.55
C PRO A 62 -9.21 6.01 -7.19
N SER A 63 -9.25 6.94 -8.14
CA SER A 63 -10.46 7.28 -8.89
C SER A 63 -11.09 6.08 -9.60
N TRP A 64 -10.23 5.16 -10.04
CA TRP A 64 -10.65 3.95 -10.77
C TRP A 64 -11.34 2.90 -9.91
N ALA A 65 -11.17 2.92 -8.60
CA ALA A 65 -11.92 2.05 -7.69
C ALA A 65 -13.44 2.25 -7.79
N PHE A 66 -13.88 3.45 -8.14
CA PHE A 66 -15.30 3.80 -8.22
C PHE A 66 -15.93 3.48 -9.58
N GLY A 67 -15.12 3.24 -10.62
CA GLY A 67 -15.59 2.94 -11.96
C GLY A 67 -15.97 1.47 -12.17
N ASN A 68 -16.34 1.13 -13.39
CA ASN A 68 -16.56 -0.26 -13.79
C ASN A 68 -15.25 -1.03 -13.77
N SER A 69 -15.32 -2.28 -13.37
CA SER A 69 -14.18 -3.21 -13.36
C SER A 69 -14.61 -4.61 -13.79
N GLY A 70 -13.66 -5.54 -13.88
CA GLY A 70 -13.97 -6.88 -14.32
C GLY A 70 -12.76 -7.81 -14.32
N THR A 71 -12.65 -8.60 -15.38
CA THR A 71 -11.54 -9.51 -15.60
C THR A 71 -10.70 -9.02 -16.77
N ARG A 72 -9.55 -9.64 -17.03
CA ARG A 72 -8.75 -9.35 -18.23
C ARG A 72 -9.52 -9.55 -19.57
N PHE A 73 -10.68 -10.19 -19.52
CA PHE A 73 -11.48 -10.50 -20.71
C PHE A 73 -12.66 -9.57 -20.89
N ARG A 74 -13.15 -8.95 -19.83
CA ARG A 74 -14.34 -8.12 -19.89
C ARG A 74 -14.46 -7.23 -18.67
N VAL A 75 -14.87 -5.98 -18.91
CA VAL A 75 -15.38 -5.06 -17.90
C VAL A 75 -16.88 -5.26 -17.76
N PHE A 76 -17.37 -5.33 -16.51
CA PHE A 76 -18.79 -5.49 -16.21
C PHE A 76 -19.39 -4.15 -15.80
N THR A 77 -20.60 -3.86 -16.29
CA THR A 77 -21.30 -2.64 -15.94
C THR A 77 -21.97 -2.78 -14.57
N THR A 78 -21.73 -1.82 -13.69
CA THR A 78 -22.35 -1.70 -12.38
C THR A 78 -23.25 -0.46 -12.38
N ALA A 79 -24.47 -0.57 -11.85
CA ALA A 79 -25.38 0.56 -11.74
C ALA A 79 -24.86 1.59 -10.72
N GLY A 80 -25.08 2.88 -10.99
CA GLY A 80 -24.74 3.97 -10.08
C GLY A 80 -23.25 4.32 -10.00
N VAL A 81 -22.38 3.69 -10.81
CA VAL A 81 -20.96 4.11 -10.87
C VAL A 81 -20.83 5.50 -11.51
N PRO A 82 -19.77 6.25 -11.18
CA PRO A 82 -19.49 7.56 -11.75
C PRO A 82 -19.36 7.52 -13.27
N ARG A 83 -19.83 8.59 -13.92
CA ARG A 83 -19.80 8.75 -15.39
C ARG A 83 -18.60 9.57 -15.86
N ASP A 84 -18.03 10.37 -14.98
CA ASP A 84 -16.94 11.31 -15.24
C ASP A 84 -16.06 11.51 -13.99
N PRO A 85 -14.92 12.20 -14.09
CA PRO A 85 -14.05 12.44 -12.94
C PRO A 85 -14.67 13.30 -11.83
N PHE A 86 -15.66 14.15 -12.13
CA PHE A 86 -16.36 14.95 -11.11
C PHE A 86 -17.18 14.05 -10.19
N GLU A 87 -17.96 13.12 -10.77
CA GLU A 87 -18.73 12.15 -9.99
C GLU A 87 -17.83 11.18 -9.21
N LYS A 88 -16.62 10.85 -9.73
CA LYS A 88 -15.63 10.05 -8.98
C LYS A 88 -15.15 10.81 -7.74
N ILE A 89 -14.89 12.10 -7.86
CA ILE A 89 -14.53 12.97 -6.72
C ILE A 89 -15.68 13.05 -5.71
N ASP A 90 -16.94 13.11 -6.16
CA ASP A 90 -18.09 13.05 -5.27
C ASP A 90 -18.14 11.76 -4.45
N ASP A 91 -17.79 10.61 -5.06
CA ASP A 91 -17.72 9.32 -4.35
C ASP A 91 -16.54 9.26 -3.36
N VAL A 92 -15.37 9.79 -3.74
CA VAL A 92 -14.22 9.95 -2.82
C VAL A 92 -14.61 10.80 -1.61
N ALA A 93 -15.22 11.96 -1.86
CA ALA A 93 -15.70 12.84 -0.79
C ALA A 93 -16.72 12.13 0.12
N ARG A 94 -17.50 11.21 -0.45
CA ARG A 94 -18.42 10.38 0.33
C ARG A 94 -17.68 9.39 1.24
N VAL A 95 -16.66 8.71 0.76
CA VAL A 95 -15.81 7.85 1.62
C VAL A 95 -15.17 8.68 2.73
N ASN A 96 -14.60 9.85 2.40
CA ASN A 96 -13.98 10.73 3.38
C ASN A 96 -14.96 11.20 4.45
N ALA A 97 -16.20 11.56 4.07
CA ALA A 97 -17.22 12.02 5.02
C ALA A 97 -17.57 10.96 6.10
N PHE A 98 -17.34 9.67 5.83
CA PHE A 98 -17.59 8.60 6.79
C PHE A 98 -16.33 8.13 7.51
N THR A 99 -15.16 8.19 6.87
CA THR A 99 -13.90 7.69 7.44
C THR A 99 -13.07 8.77 8.12
N GLY A 100 -13.11 10.00 7.62
CA GLY A 100 -12.31 11.15 8.07
C GLY A 100 -10.84 11.08 7.67
N ILE A 101 -10.39 10.01 7.02
CA ILE A 101 -8.97 9.76 6.73
C ILE A 101 -8.64 9.63 5.24
N THR A 102 -9.63 9.90 4.35
CA THR A 102 -9.43 9.74 2.90
C THR A 102 -9.63 11.05 2.13
N PRO A 103 -8.92 12.14 2.47
CA PRO A 103 -9.14 13.46 1.89
C PRO A 103 -8.46 13.68 0.54
N ARG A 104 -7.93 12.62 -0.10
CA ARG A 104 -7.18 12.72 -1.36
C ARG A 104 -7.69 11.74 -2.40
N VAL A 105 -7.57 12.13 -3.68
CA VAL A 105 -7.88 11.28 -4.83
C VAL A 105 -6.70 11.21 -5.79
N SER A 106 -6.39 10.01 -6.25
CA SER A 106 -5.46 9.74 -7.34
C SER A 106 -6.24 9.69 -8.65
N LEU A 107 -5.79 10.39 -9.68
CA LEU A 107 -6.40 10.37 -11.01
C LEU A 107 -5.58 9.50 -11.98
N HIS A 108 -6.25 8.89 -12.94
CA HIS A 108 -5.63 8.07 -13.96
C HIS A 108 -5.94 8.60 -15.37
N ILE A 109 -4.94 9.04 -16.11
CA ILE A 109 -5.09 9.66 -17.42
C ILE A 109 -4.81 8.62 -18.52
N PRO A 110 -5.77 8.36 -19.45
CA PRO A 110 -6.91 9.21 -19.82
C PRO A 110 -8.27 8.85 -19.17
N TRP A 111 -8.36 7.93 -18.23
CA TRP A 111 -9.64 7.52 -17.64
C TRP A 111 -10.39 8.67 -16.92
N ASP A 112 -9.63 9.65 -16.40
CA ASP A 112 -10.15 10.85 -15.73
C ASP A 112 -9.95 12.13 -16.59
N ARG A 113 -9.95 11.98 -17.90
CA ARG A 113 -9.80 13.11 -18.81
C ARG A 113 -10.98 14.05 -18.72
N THR A 114 -10.67 15.34 -18.65
CA THR A 114 -11.63 16.44 -18.72
C THR A 114 -11.02 17.58 -19.54
N ASP A 115 -11.88 18.47 -20.06
CA ASP A 115 -11.43 19.66 -20.79
C ASP A 115 -10.96 20.79 -19.84
N ASP A 116 -11.30 20.69 -18.54
CA ASP A 116 -11.00 21.73 -17.55
C ASP A 116 -10.55 21.10 -16.22
N TYR A 117 -9.25 20.96 -16.05
CA TYR A 117 -8.66 20.42 -14.81
C TYR A 117 -8.65 21.44 -13.65
N GLU A 118 -8.70 22.74 -13.94
CA GLU A 118 -8.83 23.75 -12.90
C GLU A 118 -10.23 23.71 -12.28
N ALA A 119 -11.26 23.54 -13.10
CA ALA A 119 -12.63 23.30 -12.62
C ALA A 119 -12.73 21.99 -11.82
N LEU A 120 -12.05 20.92 -12.25
CA LEU A 120 -12.01 19.64 -11.52
C LEU A 120 -11.35 19.82 -10.15
N ARG A 121 -10.24 20.56 -10.07
CA ARG A 121 -9.58 20.92 -8.82
C ARG A 121 -10.51 21.70 -7.90
N ALA A 122 -11.16 22.77 -8.40
CA ALA A 122 -12.09 23.58 -7.61
C ALA A 122 -13.25 22.73 -7.07
N HIS A 123 -13.78 21.80 -7.89
CA HIS A 123 -14.81 20.87 -7.48
C HIS A 123 -14.36 19.93 -6.34
N ALA A 124 -13.14 19.44 -6.39
CA ALA A 124 -12.55 18.63 -5.32
C ALA A 124 -12.42 19.44 -4.02
N GLU A 125 -11.84 20.64 -4.11
CA GLU A 125 -11.63 21.54 -2.96
C GLU A 125 -12.95 21.91 -2.27
N GLU A 126 -14.03 22.20 -3.04
CA GLU A 126 -15.37 22.45 -2.50
C GLU A 126 -15.93 21.27 -1.69
N ARG A 127 -15.47 20.06 -1.95
CA ARG A 127 -15.88 18.81 -1.27
C ARG A 127 -14.93 18.37 -0.17
N GLY A 128 -13.90 19.17 0.13
CA GLY A 128 -12.89 18.84 1.12
C GLY A 128 -11.96 17.70 0.65
N VAL A 129 -11.79 17.53 -0.66
CA VAL A 129 -10.89 16.57 -1.28
C VAL A 129 -9.79 17.31 -2.03
N THR A 130 -8.58 16.77 -2.06
CA THR A 130 -7.47 17.29 -2.88
C THR A 130 -7.05 16.25 -3.91
N ILE A 131 -6.59 16.70 -5.07
CA ILE A 131 -6.02 15.81 -6.08
C ILE A 131 -4.58 15.52 -5.66
N GLY A 132 -4.26 14.26 -5.41
CA GLY A 132 -2.97 13.78 -4.96
C GLY A 132 -2.09 13.39 -6.15
N THR A 133 -2.12 12.14 -6.55
CA THR A 133 -1.25 11.58 -7.59
C THR A 133 -1.90 11.61 -8.97
N ILE A 134 -1.12 11.89 -10.02
CA ILE A 134 -1.52 11.65 -11.41
C ILE A 134 -0.84 10.39 -11.91
N ASN A 135 -1.62 9.42 -12.39
CA ASN A 135 -1.14 8.16 -12.97
C ASN A 135 -1.23 8.22 -14.50
N SER A 136 -0.16 7.80 -15.15
CA SER A 136 -0.10 7.73 -16.61
C SER A 136 -0.55 6.37 -17.13
N ASN A 137 -1.18 6.35 -18.32
CA ASN A 137 -1.54 5.12 -19.02
C ASN A 137 -0.76 5.00 -20.33
N VAL A 138 0.20 4.11 -20.33
CA VAL A 138 1.00 3.77 -21.51
C VAL A 138 0.93 2.27 -21.84
N PHE A 139 -0.22 1.65 -21.58
CA PHE A 139 -0.42 0.21 -21.73
C PHE A 139 -1.71 -0.20 -22.51
N GLN A 140 -2.62 0.73 -22.80
CA GLN A 140 -3.89 0.42 -23.49
C GLN A 140 -3.87 0.72 -25.00
N ASP A 141 -2.89 1.49 -25.50
CA ASP A 141 -2.81 1.83 -26.90
C ASP A 141 -2.14 0.69 -27.72
N ASP A 142 -2.65 0.41 -28.90
CA ASP A 142 -2.14 -0.63 -29.82
C ASP A 142 -0.65 -0.45 -30.15
N ASP A 143 -0.16 0.78 -30.18
CA ASP A 143 1.23 1.12 -30.44
C ASP A 143 2.18 0.53 -29.38
N TYR A 144 1.69 0.31 -28.15
CA TYR A 144 2.50 -0.17 -27.02
C TYR A 144 2.67 -1.70 -26.98
N LYS A 145 2.27 -2.41 -28.01
CA LYS A 145 2.41 -3.87 -28.10
C LYS A 145 3.85 -4.39 -27.83
N LEU A 146 4.87 -3.64 -28.20
CA LEU A 146 6.28 -3.98 -27.98
C LEU A 146 6.91 -3.20 -26.79
N GLY A 147 6.07 -2.61 -25.96
CA GLY A 147 6.45 -1.72 -24.86
C GLY A 147 6.16 -0.26 -25.19
N SER A 148 6.22 0.57 -24.18
CA SER A 148 5.98 2.01 -24.23
C SER A 148 7.29 2.81 -24.15
N LEU A 149 7.79 3.07 -22.95
CA LEU A 149 9.03 3.80 -22.69
C LEU A 149 10.30 3.05 -23.11
N CYS A 150 10.21 1.72 -23.21
CA CYS A 150 11.29 0.85 -23.69
C CYS A 150 11.14 0.41 -25.15
N ASN A 151 10.10 0.84 -25.89
CA ASN A 151 9.80 0.40 -27.24
C ASN A 151 11.02 0.58 -28.18
N PRO A 152 11.33 -0.38 -29.07
CA PRO A 152 12.42 -0.24 -30.05
C PRO A 152 12.19 0.91 -31.05
N ASP A 153 10.93 1.25 -31.38
CA ASP A 153 10.60 2.40 -32.22
C ASP A 153 10.65 3.71 -31.41
N GLU A 154 11.56 4.61 -31.82
CA GLU A 154 11.72 5.91 -31.17
C GLU A 154 10.45 6.78 -31.23
N ARG A 155 9.62 6.64 -32.28
CA ARG A 155 8.38 7.41 -32.40
C ARG A 155 7.38 6.99 -31.34
N ILE A 156 7.31 5.68 -31.03
CA ILE A 156 6.43 5.15 -29.99
C ILE A 156 6.92 5.59 -28.60
N ARG A 157 8.24 5.54 -28.35
CA ARG A 157 8.79 6.08 -27.10
C ARG A 157 8.50 7.58 -26.95
N ALA A 158 8.65 8.35 -28.04
CA ALA A 158 8.32 9.78 -28.02
C ALA A 158 6.83 10.05 -27.72
N LYS A 159 5.91 9.21 -28.26
CA LYS A 159 4.48 9.25 -27.94
C LYS A 159 4.24 8.97 -26.46
N ALA A 160 4.85 7.94 -25.91
CA ALA A 160 4.73 7.60 -24.49
C ALA A 160 5.28 8.71 -23.59
N ILE A 161 6.44 9.27 -23.92
CA ILE A 161 7.01 10.41 -23.18
C ILE A 161 6.07 11.63 -23.27
N ALA A 162 5.52 11.94 -24.44
CA ALA A 162 4.59 13.06 -24.61
C ALA A 162 3.35 12.93 -23.72
N HIS A 163 2.83 11.70 -23.54
CA HIS A 163 1.74 11.44 -22.60
C HIS A 163 2.13 11.75 -21.14
N HIS A 164 3.36 11.40 -20.72
CA HIS A 164 3.82 11.76 -19.38
C HIS A 164 4.01 13.27 -19.22
N LEU A 165 4.44 13.97 -20.27
CA LEU A 165 4.51 15.45 -20.26
C LEU A 165 3.10 16.07 -20.14
N GLU A 166 2.09 15.52 -20.85
CA GLU A 166 0.68 15.87 -20.65
C GLU A 166 0.25 15.66 -19.19
N CYS A 167 0.60 14.55 -18.58
CA CYS A 167 0.32 14.29 -17.16
C CYS A 167 1.00 15.33 -16.24
N ILE A 168 2.21 15.77 -16.54
CA ILE A 168 2.90 16.84 -15.79
C ILE A 168 2.15 18.17 -15.93
N ASP A 169 1.63 18.51 -17.11
CA ASP A 169 0.80 19.71 -17.29
C ASP A 169 -0.52 19.62 -16.51
N ILE A 170 -1.12 18.42 -16.43
CA ILE A 170 -2.29 18.17 -15.58
C ILE A 170 -1.93 18.33 -14.09
N MET A 171 -0.76 17.86 -13.65
CA MET A 171 -0.27 18.09 -12.28
C MET A 171 -0.21 19.58 -11.95
N ARG A 172 0.28 20.42 -12.87
CA ARG A 172 0.34 21.88 -12.71
C ARG A 172 -1.06 22.50 -12.56
N ALA A 173 -2.01 22.07 -13.39
CA ALA A 173 -3.40 22.54 -13.33
C ALA A 173 -4.13 22.13 -12.06
N THR A 174 -3.88 20.90 -11.60
CA THR A 174 -4.56 20.31 -10.43
C THR A 174 -3.84 20.58 -9.10
N GLY A 175 -2.58 21.02 -9.13
CA GLY A 175 -1.75 21.15 -7.95
C GLY A 175 -1.24 19.81 -7.39
N SER A 176 -1.28 18.75 -8.21
CA SER A 176 -0.79 17.42 -7.83
C SER A 176 0.74 17.42 -7.62
N PRO A 177 1.25 16.81 -6.55
CA PRO A 177 2.68 16.77 -6.26
C PRO A 177 3.44 15.63 -6.95
N ALA A 178 2.74 14.62 -7.51
CA ALA A 178 3.39 13.39 -7.93
C ALA A 178 2.86 12.84 -9.26
N LEU A 179 3.80 12.43 -10.13
CA LEU A 179 3.54 11.60 -11.31
C LEU A 179 3.88 10.15 -10.97
N LYS A 180 2.88 9.26 -10.97
CA LYS A 180 3.10 7.81 -10.82
C LYS A 180 3.19 7.15 -12.19
N ILE A 181 4.23 6.34 -12.36
CA ILE A 181 4.52 5.58 -13.57
C ILE A 181 4.51 4.10 -13.22
N TRP A 182 3.49 3.40 -13.71
CA TRP A 182 3.40 1.95 -13.76
C TRP A 182 3.48 1.50 -15.22
N LEU A 183 4.26 0.44 -15.49
CA LEU A 183 4.53 -0.04 -16.84
C LEU A 183 4.06 -1.48 -17.04
N ALA A 184 3.29 -1.72 -18.08
CA ALA A 184 2.97 -3.07 -18.55
C ALA A 184 4.04 -3.65 -19.48
N ASP A 185 5.11 -2.93 -19.72
CA ASP A 185 6.23 -3.30 -20.60
C ASP A 185 6.98 -4.52 -20.03
N GLY A 186 7.41 -5.44 -20.89
CA GLY A 186 8.17 -6.59 -20.43
C GLY A 186 8.62 -7.56 -21.53
N THR A 187 9.48 -8.50 -21.13
CA THR A 187 9.95 -9.61 -21.99
C THR A 187 10.46 -10.76 -21.12
N ASN A 188 10.34 -12.02 -21.62
CA ASN A 188 10.73 -13.19 -20.86
C ASN A 188 12.17 -13.65 -21.11
N TYR A 189 12.71 -13.48 -22.33
CA TYR A 189 14.01 -14.03 -22.69
C TYR A 189 14.65 -13.26 -23.86
N PRO A 190 15.99 -13.33 -24.02
CA PRO A 190 16.73 -12.55 -25.02
C PRO A 190 16.30 -12.77 -26.47
N GLY A 191 15.60 -13.86 -26.77
CA GLY A 191 15.08 -14.10 -28.13
C GLY A 191 13.83 -13.30 -28.49
N GLN A 192 13.16 -12.72 -27.50
CA GLN A 192 12.01 -11.82 -27.73
C GLN A 192 12.46 -10.39 -27.99
N ASP A 193 13.42 -9.89 -27.22
CA ASP A 193 14.03 -8.57 -27.36
C ASP A 193 15.38 -8.54 -26.62
N SER A 194 16.20 -7.53 -26.85
CA SER A 194 17.41 -7.27 -26.09
C SER A 194 17.07 -6.69 -24.74
N ILE A 195 17.19 -7.47 -23.67
CA ILE A 195 16.89 -7.04 -22.30
C ILE A 195 17.73 -5.80 -21.94
N ARG A 196 19.02 -5.79 -22.29
CA ARG A 196 19.89 -4.63 -22.03
C ARG A 196 19.40 -3.37 -22.73
N GLU A 197 19.08 -3.44 -24.02
CA GLU A 197 18.63 -2.26 -24.78
C GLU A 197 17.25 -1.77 -24.30
N ARG A 198 16.39 -2.66 -23.82
CA ARG A 198 15.13 -2.26 -23.19
C ARG A 198 15.39 -1.41 -21.96
N GLN A 199 16.31 -1.85 -21.08
CA GLN A 199 16.68 -1.10 -19.87
C GLN A 199 17.36 0.23 -20.20
N ASP A 200 18.24 0.27 -21.24
CA ASP A 200 18.88 1.51 -21.69
C ASP A 200 17.85 2.52 -22.22
N ARG A 201 16.87 2.06 -23.03
CA ARG A 201 15.78 2.89 -23.55
C ARG A 201 14.84 3.38 -22.43
N LEU A 202 14.53 2.51 -21.45
CA LEU A 202 13.73 2.88 -20.30
C LEU A 202 14.40 3.97 -19.47
N ALA A 203 15.70 3.80 -19.18
CA ALA A 203 16.48 4.76 -18.40
C ALA A 203 16.53 6.16 -19.09
N ASP A 204 16.76 6.21 -20.42
CA ASP A 204 16.72 7.44 -21.21
C ASP A 204 15.33 8.11 -21.15
N SER A 205 14.28 7.33 -21.34
CA SER A 205 12.90 7.82 -21.31
C SER A 205 12.51 8.39 -19.95
N LEU A 206 12.84 7.68 -18.85
CA LEU A 206 12.60 8.15 -17.50
C LEU A 206 13.39 9.43 -17.19
N ALA A 207 14.63 9.53 -17.63
CA ALA A 207 15.45 10.73 -17.45
C ALA A 207 14.83 11.95 -18.13
N ARG A 208 14.27 11.80 -19.33
CA ARG A 208 13.58 12.86 -20.07
C ARG A 208 12.30 13.31 -19.38
N ILE A 209 11.51 12.38 -18.83
CA ILE A 209 10.31 12.69 -18.05
C ILE A 209 10.70 13.41 -16.76
N TYR A 210 11.66 12.87 -16.02
CA TYR A 210 12.14 13.46 -14.76
C TYR A 210 12.65 14.89 -14.92
N ALA A 211 13.33 15.18 -16.02
CA ALA A 211 13.84 16.53 -16.32
C ALA A 211 12.72 17.57 -16.58
N ALA A 212 11.50 17.12 -16.89
CA ALA A 212 10.35 18.01 -17.15
C ALA A 212 9.55 18.34 -15.87
N LEU A 213 9.80 17.66 -14.76
CA LEU A 213 9.15 17.92 -13.48
C LEU A 213 9.59 19.26 -12.89
N ASP A 214 8.66 19.96 -12.27
CA ASP A 214 8.94 21.13 -11.46
C ASP A 214 9.68 20.73 -10.16
N SER A 215 10.32 21.71 -9.49
CA SER A 215 11.21 21.44 -8.36
C SER A 215 10.52 20.82 -7.13
N ASP A 216 9.22 20.98 -7.01
CA ASP A 216 8.34 20.46 -5.93
C ASP A 216 7.54 19.22 -6.34
N GLN A 217 7.73 18.74 -7.58
CA GLN A 217 7.07 17.55 -8.10
C GLN A 217 7.97 16.31 -8.00
N GLN A 218 7.37 15.14 -7.80
CA GLN A 218 8.06 13.85 -7.72
C GLN A 218 7.69 12.94 -8.88
N LEU A 219 8.64 12.09 -9.29
CA LEU A 219 8.40 10.90 -10.10
C LEU A 219 8.34 9.70 -9.18
N VAL A 220 7.23 9.00 -9.23
CA VAL A 220 7.00 7.79 -8.46
C VAL A 220 7.02 6.60 -9.42
N LEU A 221 8.02 5.72 -9.30
CA LEU A 221 8.14 4.52 -10.13
C LEU A 221 7.58 3.32 -9.38
N GLU A 222 6.55 2.73 -9.94
CA GLU A 222 5.89 1.55 -9.41
C GLU A 222 6.37 0.30 -10.14
N TYR A 223 6.71 -0.74 -9.40
CA TYR A 223 7.17 -2.02 -9.93
C TYR A 223 6.10 -3.10 -9.83
N LYS A 224 6.16 -4.07 -10.74
CA LYS A 224 5.33 -5.27 -10.73
C LYS A 224 6.08 -6.41 -11.38
N PHE A 225 6.11 -7.59 -10.77
CA PHE A 225 6.97 -8.68 -11.23
C PHE A 225 6.50 -9.38 -12.50
N PHE A 226 5.19 -9.53 -12.72
CA PHE A 226 4.59 -10.09 -13.92
C PHE A 226 3.10 -9.73 -14.01
N GLU A 227 2.40 -10.24 -15.03
CA GLU A 227 0.94 -10.31 -15.13
C GLU A 227 0.21 -9.25 -15.95
N PRO A 228 0.71 -8.11 -16.37
CA PRO A 228 0.03 -7.37 -17.44
C PRO A 228 -0.24 -8.26 -18.65
N ALA A 229 0.74 -9.12 -18.99
CA ALA A 229 0.60 -10.35 -19.76
C ALA A 229 1.43 -11.44 -19.09
N PHE A 230 1.62 -12.62 -19.72
CA PHE A 230 2.43 -13.71 -19.15
C PHE A 230 3.92 -13.50 -19.41
N TYR A 231 4.46 -12.35 -19.04
CA TYR A 231 5.87 -12.03 -19.13
C TYR A 231 6.37 -11.30 -17.90
N HIS A 232 7.67 -11.37 -17.69
CA HIS A 232 8.42 -10.60 -16.73
C HIS A 232 8.44 -9.13 -17.15
N THR A 233 8.04 -8.21 -16.28
CA THR A 233 8.03 -6.79 -16.60
C THR A 233 9.44 -6.20 -16.64
N ASP A 234 9.60 -5.03 -17.25
CA ASP A 234 10.90 -4.34 -17.30
C ASP A 234 11.30 -3.71 -15.97
N VAL A 235 10.34 -3.48 -15.05
CA VAL A 235 10.56 -3.07 -13.67
C VAL A 235 9.91 -4.10 -12.73
N PRO A 236 10.54 -5.29 -12.55
CA PRO A 236 9.87 -6.43 -11.92
C PRO A 236 9.89 -6.42 -10.40
N ASP A 237 10.77 -5.64 -9.79
CA ASP A 237 11.03 -5.68 -8.35
C ASP A 237 11.53 -4.35 -7.82
N TRP A 238 11.47 -4.22 -6.49
CA TRP A 238 11.92 -3.04 -5.77
C TRP A 238 13.40 -2.67 -6.01
N GLY A 239 14.26 -3.66 -6.23
CA GLY A 239 15.70 -3.41 -6.46
C GLY A 239 15.92 -2.77 -7.82
N THR A 240 15.23 -3.23 -8.86
CA THR A 240 15.25 -2.63 -10.20
C THR A 240 14.67 -1.20 -10.16
N ALA A 241 13.52 -1.01 -9.50
CA ALA A 241 12.92 0.30 -9.33
C ALA A 241 13.87 1.26 -8.58
N LEU A 242 14.46 0.79 -7.47
CA LEU A 242 15.44 1.55 -6.69
C LEU A 242 16.66 1.97 -7.52
N ALA A 243 17.16 1.09 -8.40
CA ALA A 243 18.28 1.41 -9.28
C ALA A 243 17.93 2.54 -10.25
N HIS A 244 16.75 2.50 -10.89
CA HIS A 244 16.29 3.56 -11.78
C HIS A 244 16.10 4.89 -11.06
N VAL A 245 15.35 4.92 -9.95
CA VAL A 245 15.08 6.17 -9.23
C VAL A 245 16.35 6.79 -8.63
N SER A 246 17.29 5.95 -8.18
CA SER A 246 18.58 6.42 -7.67
C SER A 246 19.44 7.11 -8.75
N ALA A 247 19.36 6.63 -9.99
CA ALA A 247 20.07 7.23 -11.12
C ALA A 247 19.46 8.56 -11.57
N LEU A 248 18.16 8.80 -11.33
CA LEU A 248 17.45 10.03 -11.73
C LEU A 248 17.71 11.21 -10.79
N GLY A 249 17.65 10.99 -9.46
CA GLY A 249 17.84 12.05 -8.47
C GLY A 249 16.88 11.95 -7.28
N GLU A 250 16.92 12.94 -6.39
CA GLU A 250 16.22 12.88 -5.09
C GLU A 250 14.69 12.91 -5.18
N ARG A 251 14.15 13.54 -6.22
CA ARG A 251 12.70 13.63 -6.48
C ARG A 251 12.13 12.40 -7.18
N ALA A 252 12.95 11.39 -7.47
CA ALA A 252 12.49 10.10 -7.98
C ALA A 252 12.44 9.09 -6.84
N VAL A 253 11.29 8.48 -6.63
CA VAL A 253 11.00 7.58 -5.51
C VAL A 253 10.27 6.33 -6.00
N VAL A 254 10.21 5.31 -5.16
CA VAL A 254 9.56 4.03 -5.46
C VAL A 254 8.16 4.01 -4.85
N CYS A 255 7.19 3.48 -5.60
CA CYS A 255 5.93 3.00 -5.08
C CYS A 255 6.06 1.51 -4.76
N LEU A 256 5.69 1.13 -3.54
CA LEU A 256 5.53 -0.26 -3.15
C LEU A 256 4.04 -0.57 -3.11
N ASP A 257 3.57 -1.41 -4.04
CA ASP A 257 2.23 -1.98 -4.01
C ASP A 257 2.28 -3.38 -3.36
N THR A 258 1.37 -3.65 -2.42
CA THR A 258 1.33 -4.92 -1.70
C THR A 258 0.95 -6.10 -2.58
N GLY A 259 0.18 -5.89 -3.65
CA GLY A 259 -0.22 -6.90 -4.64
C GLY A 259 0.88 -7.30 -5.63
N HIS A 260 1.87 -6.42 -5.84
CA HIS A 260 2.87 -6.56 -6.90
C HIS A 260 4.05 -7.47 -6.54
N HIS A 261 3.82 -8.50 -5.73
CA HIS A 261 4.85 -9.42 -5.27
C HIS A 261 4.48 -10.88 -5.48
N ALA A 262 5.49 -11.72 -5.72
CA ALA A 262 5.29 -13.17 -5.72
C ALA A 262 4.80 -13.67 -4.34
N PRO A 263 3.99 -14.73 -4.30
CA PRO A 263 3.59 -15.36 -3.04
C PRO A 263 4.81 -15.68 -2.15
N GLY A 264 4.72 -15.35 -0.85
CA GLY A 264 5.79 -15.58 0.11
C GLY A 264 6.89 -14.51 0.14
N THR A 265 6.78 -13.42 -0.61
CA THR A 265 7.71 -12.30 -0.52
C THR A 265 7.60 -11.62 0.85
N ASN A 266 8.74 -11.36 1.48
CA ASN A 266 8.83 -10.59 2.72
C ASN A 266 8.73 -9.10 2.40
N ILE A 267 7.52 -8.55 2.46
CA ILE A 267 7.22 -7.14 2.13
C ILE A 267 7.77 -6.22 3.21
N GLU A 268 7.72 -6.61 4.48
CA GLU A 268 8.26 -5.85 5.61
C GLU A 268 9.75 -5.54 5.41
N PHE A 269 10.52 -6.52 4.91
CA PHE A 269 11.92 -6.32 4.57
C PHE A 269 12.09 -5.26 3.47
N ILE A 270 11.25 -5.29 2.43
CA ILE A 270 11.32 -4.33 1.32
C ILE A 270 11.00 -2.92 1.82
N VAL A 271 9.98 -2.77 2.65
CA VAL A 271 9.61 -1.50 3.30
C VAL A 271 10.83 -0.90 4.02
N VAL A 272 11.48 -1.70 4.87
CA VAL A 272 12.68 -1.25 5.62
C VAL A 272 13.80 -0.86 4.67
N GLN A 273 14.05 -1.61 3.58
CA GLN A 273 15.14 -1.27 2.64
C GLN A 273 14.86 0.06 1.92
N LEU A 274 13.64 0.27 1.45
CA LEU A 274 13.26 1.49 0.74
C LEU A 274 13.26 2.71 1.68
N LEU A 275 12.77 2.57 2.91
CA LEU A 275 12.83 3.63 3.94
C LEU A 275 14.28 3.97 4.30
N ARG A 276 15.15 2.98 4.52
CA ARG A 276 16.57 3.22 4.79
C ARG A 276 17.30 3.92 3.64
N ALA A 277 16.88 3.64 2.41
CA ALA A 277 17.41 4.30 1.24
C ALA A 277 16.85 5.73 1.03
N GLY A 278 15.83 6.15 1.80
CA GLY A 278 15.10 7.39 1.58
C GLY A 278 14.38 7.42 0.23
N ARG A 279 13.88 6.26 -0.22
CA ARG A 279 13.29 6.10 -1.55
C ARG A 279 11.88 5.51 -1.55
N LEU A 280 11.28 5.20 -0.40
CA LEU A 280 9.86 4.91 -0.34
C LEU A 280 9.09 6.24 -0.43
N GLY A 281 8.43 6.51 -1.55
CA GLY A 281 7.66 7.74 -1.75
C GLY A 281 6.16 7.51 -1.86
N ALA A 282 5.76 6.28 -2.20
CA ALA A 282 4.36 5.87 -2.20
C ALA A 282 4.22 4.43 -1.72
N PHE A 283 3.06 4.15 -1.11
CA PHE A 283 2.72 2.83 -0.63
C PHE A 283 1.25 2.55 -0.94
N ASP A 284 1.00 1.54 -1.78
CA ASP A 284 -0.32 1.16 -2.22
C ASP A 284 -0.79 -0.10 -1.48
N PHE A 285 -1.90 0.03 -0.76
CA PHE A 285 -2.50 -1.03 0.03
C PHE A 285 -3.57 -1.77 -0.78
N ASN A 286 -3.46 -3.07 -0.79
CA ASN A 286 -4.49 -4.03 -1.17
C ASN A 286 -4.26 -5.37 -0.47
N SER A 287 -5.00 -6.39 -0.81
CA SER A 287 -4.73 -7.77 -0.42
C SER A 287 -4.66 -8.65 -1.65
N ARG A 288 -3.85 -9.70 -1.57
CA ARG A 288 -3.67 -10.67 -2.65
C ARG A 288 -3.51 -12.10 -2.13
N PHE A 289 -3.80 -13.07 -2.99
CA PHE A 289 -3.44 -14.47 -2.79
C PHE A 289 -2.44 -14.96 -3.83
N TYR A 290 -2.66 -14.63 -5.11
CA TYR A 290 -1.92 -15.25 -6.21
C TYR A 290 -1.10 -14.27 -7.04
N ALA A 291 -1.68 -13.12 -7.33
CA ALA A 291 -1.09 -12.07 -8.14
C ALA A 291 -1.64 -10.73 -7.68
N ASP A 292 -1.88 -9.81 -8.60
CA ASP A 292 -2.50 -8.52 -8.36
C ASP A 292 -4.02 -8.69 -8.26
N ASP A 293 -4.45 -9.24 -7.16
CA ASP A 293 -5.85 -9.59 -6.94
C ASP A 293 -6.70 -8.38 -6.51
N ASP A 294 -6.07 -7.26 -6.13
CA ASP A 294 -6.68 -5.99 -5.69
C ASP A 294 -7.82 -6.15 -4.68
N LEU A 295 -7.68 -7.11 -3.76
CA LEU A 295 -8.73 -7.40 -2.79
C LEU A 295 -8.79 -6.33 -1.69
N VAL A 296 -9.93 -6.28 -1.01
CA VAL A 296 -10.10 -5.45 0.20
C VAL A 296 -8.93 -5.64 1.16
N VAL A 297 -8.33 -4.55 1.59
CA VAL A 297 -7.14 -4.55 2.47
C VAL A 297 -7.40 -5.39 3.72
N GLY A 298 -6.45 -6.26 4.04
CA GLY A 298 -6.54 -7.17 5.20
C GLY A 298 -7.41 -8.41 4.99
N ALA A 299 -8.05 -8.58 3.80
CA ALA A 299 -8.91 -9.73 3.54
C ALA A 299 -8.13 -11.06 3.44
N ALA A 300 -6.90 -11.02 2.92
CA ALA A 300 -6.08 -12.21 2.72
C ALA A 300 -5.14 -12.50 3.89
N ASP A 301 -4.35 -11.52 4.32
CA ASP A 301 -3.35 -11.67 5.40
C ASP A 301 -3.31 -10.42 6.30
N PRO A 302 -4.24 -10.29 7.26
CA PRO A 302 -4.27 -9.15 8.18
C PRO A 302 -3.05 -9.12 9.11
N PHE A 303 -2.39 -10.24 9.35
CA PHE A 303 -1.17 -10.27 10.16
C PHE A 303 0.03 -9.71 9.39
N GLN A 304 0.12 -9.96 8.08
CA GLN A 304 1.14 -9.33 7.25
C GLN A 304 0.93 -7.80 7.18
N LEU A 305 -0.32 -7.35 7.01
CA LEU A 305 -0.64 -5.92 7.06
C LEU A 305 -0.18 -5.27 8.37
N PHE A 306 -0.45 -5.92 9.52
CA PHE A 306 0.03 -5.43 10.82
C PHE A 306 1.55 -5.34 10.88
N ARG A 307 2.30 -6.37 10.41
CA ARG A 307 3.76 -6.36 10.41
C ARG A 307 4.34 -5.25 9.53
N ILE A 308 3.72 -5.03 8.35
CA ILE A 308 4.07 -3.91 7.46
C ILE A 308 3.86 -2.58 8.19
N MET A 309 2.70 -2.38 8.82
CA MET A 309 2.40 -1.16 9.56
C MET A 309 3.33 -0.98 10.77
N HIS A 310 3.74 -2.07 11.42
CA HIS A 310 4.74 -2.02 12.49
C HIS A 310 6.06 -1.42 11.99
N GLU A 311 6.58 -1.83 10.84
CA GLU A 311 7.81 -1.27 10.26
C GLU A 311 7.64 0.19 9.84
N ILE A 312 6.52 0.53 9.20
CA ILE A 312 6.18 1.91 8.79
C ILE A 312 6.16 2.84 10.02
N VAL A 313 5.45 2.44 11.08
CA VAL A 313 5.35 3.20 12.33
C VAL A 313 6.70 3.28 13.05
N SER A 314 7.43 2.18 13.14
CA SER A 314 8.72 2.12 13.82
C SER A 314 9.79 3.01 13.17
N PHE A 315 9.66 3.25 11.86
CA PHE A 315 10.54 4.11 11.08
C PHE A 315 10.14 5.60 11.09
N GLY A 316 8.97 5.94 11.66
CA GLY A 316 8.42 7.30 11.63
C GLY A 316 7.81 7.68 10.27
N ALA A 317 7.51 6.70 9.42
CA ALA A 317 7.04 6.96 8.05
C ALA A 317 5.59 7.46 7.98
N LEU A 318 4.82 7.40 9.07
CA LEU A 318 3.49 8.03 9.17
C LEU A 318 3.54 9.54 9.42
N GLU A 319 4.68 10.08 9.82
CA GLU A 319 4.82 11.51 10.01
C GLU A 319 4.66 12.26 8.68
N ALA A 320 3.98 13.39 8.69
CA ALA A 320 3.78 14.20 7.48
C ALA A 320 5.10 14.62 6.80
N THR A 321 6.18 14.69 7.57
CA THR A 321 7.53 15.02 7.11
C THR A 321 8.23 13.88 6.37
N SER A 322 7.70 12.66 6.43
CA SER A 322 8.29 11.48 5.76
C SER A 322 8.24 11.59 4.24
N GLY A 323 7.25 12.29 3.70
CA GLY A 323 6.99 12.40 2.27
C GLY A 323 6.42 11.13 1.63
N VAL A 324 6.06 10.10 2.42
CA VAL A 324 5.43 8.88 1.91
C VAL A 324 3.93 9.12 1.73
N ASN A 325 3.43 8.92 0.50
CA ASN A 325 2.01 8.92 0.21
C ASN A 325 1.43 7.51 0.38
N PHE A 326 0.40 7.37 1.20
CA PHE A 326 -0.33 6.12 1.39
C PHE A 326 -1.62 6.14 0.59
N MET A 327 -1.84 5.13 -0.23
CA MET A 327 -3.01 4.99 -1.10
C MET A 327 -3.62 3.59 -0.96
N LEU A 328 -4.90 3.46 -1.28
CA LEU A 328 -5.48 2.17 -1.64
C LEU A 328 -5.26 1.96 -3.14
N ASP A 329 -4.90 0.75 -3.57
CA ASP A 329 -4.99 0.38 -4.98
C ASP A 329 -5.89 -0.85 -5.12
N GLN A 330 -7.17 -0.58 -5.43
CA GLN A 330 -8.22 -1.56 -5.46
C GLN A 330 -9.15 -1.30 -6.64
N CYS A 331 -9.67 -2.36 -7.22
CA CYS A 331 -10.67 -2.25 -8.28
C CYS A 331 -11.60 -3.47 -8.29
N HIS A 332 -12.65 -3.40 -7.48
CA HIS A 332 -13.59 -4.50 -7.26
C HIS A 332 -14.64 -4.65 -8.36
N ASN A 333 -15.02 -5.87 -8.67
CA ASN A 333 -16.17 -6.16 -9.55
C ASN A 333 -17.32 -6.90 -8.84
N LEU A 334 -17.09 -7.41 -7.64
CA LEU A 334 -18.11 -8.10 -6.81
C LEU A 334 -18.55 -7.23 -5.65
N GLU A 335 -17.61 -6.59 -4.98
CA GLU A 335 -17.87 -5.72 -3.84
C GLU A 335 -18.48 -4.39 -4.32
N GLN A 336 -19.34 -3.83 -3.47
CA GLN A 336 -19.82 -2.45 -3.68
C GLN A 336 -18.65 -1.47 -3.53
N LYS A 337 -18.49 -0.56 -4.48
CA LYS A 337 -17.33 0.32 -4.59
C LYS A 337 -17.06 1.12 -3.31
N ILE A 338 -17.98 1.98 -2.91
CA ILE A 338 -17.80 2.84 -1.74
C ILE A 338 -17.66 2.06 -0.43
N PRO A 339 -18.49 1.05 -0.12
CA PRO A 339 -18.29 0.22 1.06
C PRO A 339 -16.94 -0.52 1.08
N GLY A 340 -16.45 -0.96 -0.08
CA GLY A 340 -15.13 -1.58 -0.22
C GLY A 340 -14.00 -0.64 0.19
N GLU A 341 -14.02 0.60 -0.29
CA GLU A 341 -13.05 1.64 0.06
C GLU A 341 -13.14 2.04 1.55
N ILE A 342 -14.37 2.20 2.09
CA ILE A 342 -14.55 2.46 3.52
C ILE A 342 -13.94 1.32 4.35
N LEU A 343 -14.25 0.07 4.03
CA LEU A 343 -13.75 -1.09 4.80
C LEU A 343 -12.21 -1.17 4.74
N SER A 344 -11.64 -0.95 3.58
CA SER A 344 -10.18 -0.99 3.38
C SER A 344 -9.47 0.11 4.17
N ALA A 345 -9.99 1.34 4.12
CA ALA A 345 -9.45 2.44 4.92
C ALA A 345 -9.52 2.14 6.43
N LEU A 346 -10.64 1.57 6.90
CA LEU A 346 -10.79 1.15 8.30
C LEU A 346 -9.81 0.04 8.69
N ASN A 347 -9.54 -0.92 7.81
CA ASN A 347 -8.60 -2.01 8.07
C ASN A 347 -7.14 -1.50 8.13
N VAL A 348 -6.76 -0.54 7.30
CA VAL A 348 -5.46 0.14 7.42
C VAL A 348 -5.36 0.88 8.76
N GLN A 349 -6.41 1.63 9.14
CA GLN A 349 -6.43 2.36 10.42
C GLN A 349 -6.36 1.41 11.62
N GLU A 350 -7.03 0.24 11.55
CA GLU A 350 -6.96 -0.80 12.59
C GLU A 350 -5.54 -1.36 12.72
N ALA A 351 -4.89 -1.69 11.60
CA ALA A 351 -3.52 -2.19 11.59
C ALA A 351 -2.53 -1.13 12.14
N THR A 352 -2.75 0.15 11.81
CA THR A 352 -1.99 1.28 12.34
C THR A 352 -2.13 1.38 13.86
N ALA A 353 -3.35 1.38 14.38
CA ALA A 353 -3.60 1.46 15.82
C ALA A 353 -2.95 0.29 16.59
N LYS A 354 -3.00 -0.93 16.04
CA LYS A 354 -2.31 -2.09 16.61
C LYS A 354 -0.79 -1.93 16.60
N ALA A 355 -0.24 -1.37 15.52
CA ALA A 355 1.20 -1.13 15.40
C ALA A 355 1.70 -0.05 16.39
N LEU A 356 0.88 0.97 16.68
CA LEU A 356 1.17 1.99 17.68
C LEU A 356 1.16 1.43 19.11
N LEU A 357 0.37 0.40 19.39
CA LEU A 357 0.27 -0.26 20.69
C LEU A 357 1.38 -1.29 20.97
N VAL A 358 2.31 -1.53 20.02
CA VAL A 358 3.44 -2.44 20.26
C VAL A 358 4.34 -1.89 21.39
N ASP A 359 4.56 -2.68 22.44
CA ASP A 359 5.57 -2.38 23.47
C ASP A 359 6.98 -2.47 22.87
N ARG A 360 7.43 -1.35 22.27
CA ARG A 360 8.73 -1.28 21.59
C ARG A 360 9.90 -1.54 22.53
N ALA A 361 9.79 -1.16 23.80
CA ALA A 361 10.86 -1.40 24.76
C ALA A 361 11.01 -2.89 25.08
N ALA A 362 9.89 -3.59 25.27
CA ALA A 362 9.88 -5.03 25.48
C ALA A 362 10.34 -5.79 24.24
N LEU A 363 9.88 -5.38 23.04
CA LEU A 363 10.30 -5.97 21.77
C LEU A 363 11.81 -5.84 21.56
N ASP A 364 12.37 -4.65 21.76
CA ASP A 364 13.79 -4.34 21.60
C ASP A 364 14.65 -5.11 22.62
N ALA A 365 14.20 -5.22 23.87
CA ALA A 365 14.88 -6.02 24.88
C ALA A 365 14.92 -7.51 24.52
N ALA A 366 13.80 -8.07 24.07
CA ALA A 366 13.70 -9.46 23.62
C ALA A 366 14.59 -9.72 22.40
N GLN A 367 14.58 -8.82 21.41
CA GLN A 367 15.43 -8.93 20.20
C GLN A 367 16.93 -8.89 20.56
N ARG A 368 17.36 -7.97 21.44
CA ARG A 368 18.77 -7.85 21.86
C ARG A 368 19.25 -9.05 22.67
N SER A 369 18.38 -9.66 23.46
CA SER A 369 18.71 -10.88 24.22
C SER A 369 18.57 -12.17 23.42
N HIS A 370 18.16 -12.09 22.13
CA HIS A 370 17.83 -13.23 21.29
C HIS A 370 16.68 -14.10 21.83
N ASP A 371 15.79 -13.52 22.62
CA ASP A 371 14.54 -14.14 23.03
C ASP A 371 13.51 -14.02 21.91
N VAL A 372 13.63 -14.88 20.89
CA VAL A 372 12.77 -14.89 19.71
C VAL A 372 11.30 -15.16 20.09
N ILE A 373 11.07 -16.00 21.10
CA ILE A 373 9.69 -16.31 21.54
C ILE A 373 9.07 -15.10 22.23
N GLY A 374 9.81 -14.46 23.14
CA GLY A 374 9.35 -13.22 23.80
C GLY A 374 9.08 -12.11 22.80
N ALA A 375 9.95 -11.90 21.82
CA ALA A 375 9.75 -10.92 20.76
C ALA A 375 8.46 -11.20 19.94
N ASN A 376 8.24 -12.46 19.54
CA ASN A 376 7.00 -12.83 18.85
C ASN A 376 5.76 -12.64 19.74
N GLN A 377 5.87 -12.93 21.04
CA GLN A 377 4.75 -12.73 21.97
C GLN A 377 4.35 -11.26 22.04
N VAL A 378 5.31 -10.32 22.13
CA VAL A 378 5.03 -8.87 22.13
C VAL A 378 4.25 -8.44 20.86
N LEU A 379 4.67 -8.91 19.68
CA LEU A 379 3.97 -8.59 18.44
C LEU A 379 2.58 -9.23 18.38
N MET A 380 2.44 -10.48 18.83
CA MET A 380 1.15 -11.16 18.84
C MET A 380 0.16 -10.56 19.84
N ASP A 381 0.62 -10.05 20.97
CA ASP A 381 -0.20 -9.38 21.98
C ASP A 381 -0.79 -8.08 21.38
N ALA A 382 0.04 -7.28 20.70
CA ALA A 382 -0.40 -6.07 20.01
C ALA A 382 -1.39 -6.39 18.87
N TYR A 383 -1.06 -7.37 18.02
CA TYR A 383 -1.93 -7.80 16.93
C TYR A 383 -3.30 -8.31 17.42
N SER A 384 -3.33 -9.06 18.52
CA SER A 384 -4.55 -9.64 19.08
C SER A 384 -5.40 -8.64 19.86
N THR A 385 -4.90 -7.45 20.11
CA THR A 385 -5.61 -6.39 20.83
C THR A 385 -6.79 -5.89 20.00
N ASP A 386 -8.00 -5.85 20.61
CA ASP A 386 -9.17 -5.26 19.98
C ASP A 386 -9.13 -3.73 20.09
N VAL A 387 -8.69 -3.06 19.01
CA VAL A 387 -8.59 -1.60 18.93
C VAL A 387 -9.87 -0.91 18.44
N ARG A 388 -10.93 -1.68 18.10
CA ARG A 388 -12.18 -1.09 17.58
C ARG A 388 -12.84 -0.10 18.54
N PRO A 389 -12.85 -0.32 19.87
CA PRO A 389 -13.38 0.67 20.81
C PRO A 389 -12.58 1.97 20.81
N LEU A 390 -11.25 1.90 20.76
CA LEU A 390 -10.35 3.06 20.64
C LEU A 390 -10.65 3.85 19.35
N LEU A 391 -10.81 3.15 18.22
CA LEU A 391 -11.10 3.79 16.93
C LEU A 391 -12.52 4.39 16.87
N ARG A 392 -13.48 3.83 17.59
CA ARG A 392 -14.82 4.43 17.75
C ARG A 392 -14.74 5.73 18.55
N GLU A 393 -14.02 5.73 19.68
CA GLU A 393 -13.77 6.93 20.49
C GLU A 393 -13.08 8.01 19.65
N LEU A 394 -12.08 7.65 18.83
CA LEU A 394 -11.40 8.57 17.92
C LEU A 394 -12.40 9.23 16.96
N ARG A 395 -13.24 8.47 16.28
CA ARG A 395 -14.23 9.01 15.32
C ARG A 395 -15.24 9.91 16.03
N GLU A 396 -15.74 9.51 17.20
CA GLU A 396 -16.65 10.34 17.99
C GLU A 396 -16.01 11.67 18.38
N SER A 397 -14.71 11.67 18.77
CA SER A 397 -13.98 12.90 19.09
C SER A 397 -13.83 13.84 17.89
N GLN A 398 -13.84 13.29 16.68
CA GLN A 398 -13.79 14.03 15.41
C GLN A 398 -15.19 14.39 14.87
N GLY A 399 -16.25 14.04 15.59
CA GLY A 399 -17.64 14.30 15.17
C GLY A 399 -18.15 13.36 14.07
N LEU A 400 -17.48 12.21 13.86
CA LEU A 400 -17.85 11.18 12.91
C LEU A 400 -18.72 10.08 13.57
N ASP A 401 -19.46 9.34 12.74
CA ASP A 401 -20.18 8.15 13.23
C ASP A 401 -19.17 7.07 13.65
N PRO A 402 -19.33 6.45 14.83
CA PRO A 402 -18.42 5.41 15.29
C PRO A 402 -18.44 4.13 14.43
N ASP A 403 -19.48 3.95 13.61
CA ASP A 403 -19.61 2.83 12.66
C ASP A 403 -19.83 3.35 11.23
N PRO A 404 -18.75 3.67 10.49
CA PRO A 404 -18.83 4.27 9.15
C PRO A 404 -19.62 3.43 8.13
N LEU A 405 -19.46 2.10 8.13
CA LEU A 405 -20.20 1.24 7.19
C LEU A 405 -21.69 1.24 7.46
N ALA A 406 -22.12 1.15 8.72
CA ALA A 406 -23.52 1.21 9.08
C ALA A 406 -24.11 2.62 8.80
N ALA A 407 -23.34 3.68 9.06
CA ALA A 407 -23.72 5.05 8.74
C ALA A 407 -23.89 5.26 7.23
N PHE A 408 -22.95 4.75 6.43
CA PHE A 408 -23.05 4.81 4.97
C PHE A 408 -24.29 4.05 4.47
N ALA A 409 -24.55 2.84 4.97
CA ALA A 409 -25.72 2.05 4.60
C ALA A 409 -27.04 2.82 4.91
N ARG A 410 -27.12 3.50 6.06
CA ARG A 410 -28.29 4.33 6.43
C ARG A 410 -28.44 5.57 5.56
N SER A 411 -27.39 6.05 4.91
CA SER A 411 -27.41 7.26 4.09
C SER A 411 -28.29 7.15 2.84
N GLY A 412 -28.53 5.93 2.35
CA GLY A 412 -29.24 5.65 1.11
C GLY A 412 -28.52 6.17 -0.15
N TYR A 413 -27.22 6.43 -0.07
CA TYR A 413 -26.43 7.01 -1.17
C TYR A 413 -26.43 6.14 -2.42
N LEU A 414 -26.22 4.83 -2.29
CA LEU A 414 -26.18 3.93 -3.45
C LEU A 414 -27.47 3.97 -4.26
N ALA A 415 -28.64 3.91 -3.60
CA ALA A 415 -29.92 3.96 -4.29
C ALA A 415 -30.14 5.29 -5.02
N ARG A 416 -29.65 6.41 -4.46
CA ARG A 416 -29.69 7.72 -5.15
C ARG A 416 -28.76 7.75 -6.35
N ALA A 417 -27.50 7.29 -6.19
CA ALA A 417 -26.54 7.22 -7.29
C ALA A 417 -27.04 6.34 -8.45
N GLU A 418 -27.64 5.20 -8.15
CA GLU A 418 -28.27 4.33 -9.17
C GLU A 418 -29.42 5.04 -9.92
N ALA A 419 -30.23 5.85 -9.22
CA ALA A 419 -31.32 6.57 -9.83
C ALA A 419 -30.87 7.79 -10.66
N GLU A 420 -29.80 8.46 -10.25
CA GLU A 420 -29.31 9.70 -10.86
C GLU A 420 -28.32 9.44 -11.99
N ARG A 421 -27.48 8.41 -11.88
CA ARG A 421 -26.43 8.07 -12.84
C ARG A 421 -26.88 7.05 -13.89
N VAL A 422 -27.99 7.35 -14.55
CA VAL A 422 -28.55 6.51 -15.61
C VAL A 422 -27.79 6.73 -16.93
N GLY A 423 -27.19 5.68 -17.46
CA GLY A 423 -26.58 5.63 -18.79
C GLY A 423 -25.15 6.15 -18.87
N GLY A 424 -24.24 5.35 -19.41
CA GLY A 424 -22.91 5.75 -19.86
C GLY A 424 -21.86 5.92 -18.75
N ALA A 425 -21.69 4.92 -17.89
CA ALA A 425 -20.54 4.90 -16.99
C ALA A 425 -19.23 4.81 -17.76
N GLN A 426 -18.26 5.64 -17.39
CA GLN A 426 -16.89 5.55 -17.90
C GLN A 426 -16.23 4.28 -17.38
N ALA A 427 -15.58 3.50 -18.22
CA ALA A 427 -14.80 2.35 -17.78
C ALA A 427 -13.51 2.83 -17.08
N SER A 428 -13.14 2.15 -15.99
CA SER A 428 -11.84 2.41 -15.34
C SER A 428 -10.73 1.55 -15.92
N TRP A 429 -11.09 0.43 -16.57
CA TRP A 429 -10.12 -0.51 -17.13
C TRP A 429 -10.52 -0.89 -18.54
N GLY A 430 -9.58 -1.05 -19.44
CA GLY A 430 -9.76 -1.83 -20.66
C GLY A 430 -10.97 -1.48 -21.52
N ALA A 431 -11.37 -0.22 -21.57
CA ALA A 431 -12.39 0.25 -22.49
C ALA A 431 -11.78 0.66 -23.82
#